data_9bb8c870707fe64203a29e7eae8498ee
#
_entry.id   9bb8c870707fe64203a29e7eae8498ee
#
_cell.length_a   1.000
_cell.length_b   1.000
_cell.length_c   1.000
_cell.angle_alpha   90.00
_cell.angle_beta   90.00
_cell.angle_gamma   90.00
#
_symmetry.space_group_name_H-M   'P 1'
#
loop_
_entity.id
_entity.type
_entity.pdbx_description
1 polymer ?
#
loop_
_entity_poly.entity_id
_entity_poly.type
_entity_poly.pdbx_seq_one_letter_code
_entity_poly.pdbx_strand_id
1 'polypeptide(L)'
;MKALFRSLAVLVATASFAFAGTEGWVTNWEEAKAKAKAENKPILINLTGSDWCGWCIKLHKEVFSQKAFTEYAAANLVLMEADYPRKTELSPELKKQNAALKKDYLNEGYPTVLLLDAEGKKLSEEIGYREGGPEAYVKHIQELLAKTAKK
;
A
#
# COMPACT_ATOMS: atom_id res chain seq x y z
N MET A 1 29.41 48.92 21.50
CA MET A 1 28.07 48.33 21.62
C MET A 1 28.04 47.07 20.76
N LYS A 2 28.08 45.88 21.38
CA LYS A 2 28.10 44.58 20.68
C LYS A 2 26.68 44.00 20.78
N ALA A 3 25.95 43.90 19.65
CA ALA A 3 24.63 43.28 19.56
C ALA A 3 24.78 41.76 19.49
N LEU A 4 24.31 41.05 20.52
CA LEU A 4 24.18 39.59 20.51
C LEU A 4 22.89 39.19 19.75
N PHE A 5 23.04 38.63 18.58
CA PHE A 5 21.92 37.91 17.91
C PHE A 5 21.74 36.53 18.56
N ARG A 6 20.69 36.37 19.35
CA ARG A 6 20.25 35.07 19.84
C ARG A 6 19.39 34.38 18.75
N SER A 7 19.99 33.44 18.06
CA SER A 7 19.26 32.56 17.15
C SER A 7 18.37 31.60 17.95
N LEU A 8 17.06 31.79 17.84
CA LEU A 8 16.06 30.87 18.41
C LEU A 8 15.85 29.69 17.43
N ALA A 9 16.47 28.56 17.72
CA ALA A 9 16.24 27.33 16.97
C ALA A 9 14.86 26.77 17.37
N VAL A 10 13.88 26.87 16.46
CA VAL A 10 12.57 26.23 16.63
C VAL A 10 12.73 24.77 16.28
N LEU A 11 12.72 23.90 17.30
CA LEU A 11 12.69 22.44 17.14
C LEU A 11 11.27 22.04 16.75
N VAL A 12 11.03 21.79 15.47
CA VAL A 12 9.76 21.20 14.99
C VAL A 12 9.81 19.71 15.29
N ALA A 13 9.18 19.30 16.38
CA ALA A 13 8.96 17.88 16.68
C ALA A 13 7.87 17.34 15.74
N THR A 14 8.28 16.62 14.70
CA THR A 14 7.36 15.82 13.87
C THR A 14 6.94 14.59 14.65
N ALA A 15 5.72 14.59 15.17
CA ALA A 15 5.12 13.42 15.78
C ALA A 15 4.82 12.40 14.67
N SER A 16 5.67 11.37 14.54
CA SER A 16 5.39 10.22 13.69
C SER A 16 4.33 9.37 14.39
N PHE A 17 3.10 9.43 13.91
CA PHE A 17 2.07 8.47 14.31
C PHE A 17 2.39 7.13 13.64
N ALA A 18 2.88 6.17 14.44
CA ALA A 18 3.02 4.80 14.01
C ALA A 18 1.63 4.16 13.95
N PHE A 19 1.06 4.04 12.76
CA PHE A 19 -0.09 3.17 12.54
C PHE A 19 0.39 1.72 12.48
N ALA A 20 -0.28 0.82 13.23
CA ALA A 20 0.00 -0.61 13.25
C ALA A 20 -0.54 -1.26 11.96
N GLY A 21 0.20 -1.10 10.88
CA GLY A 21 0.01 -1.84 9.62
C GLY A 21 1.16 -2.85 9.45
N THR A 22 1.03 -3.73 8.49
CA THR A 22 2.14 -4.60 8.04
C THR A 22 3.33 -3.72 7.66
N GLU A 23 4.54 -4.10 8.07
CA GLU A 23 5.75 -3.29 7.85
C GLU A 23 5.89 -2.89 6.36
N GLY A 24 6.02 -1.57 6.12
CA GLY A 24 6.11 -1.00 4.76
C GLY A 24 4.75 -0.71 4.09
N TRP A 25 3.63 -1.13 4.67
CA TRP A 25 2.30 -0.86 4.15
C TRP A 25 1.64 0.33 4.85
N VAL A 26 1.03 1.23 4.09
CA VAL A 26 0.18 2.29 4.62
C VAL A 26 -1.29 1.84 4.61
N THR A 27 -2.06 2.31 5.58
CA THR A 27 -3.49 1.98 5.71
C THR A 27 -4.40 3.17 5.42
N ASN A 28 -3.83 4.37 5.29
CA ASN A 28 -4.54 5.58 4.94
C ASN A 28 -4.43 5.85 3.45
N TRP A 29 -5.57 5.96 2.76
CA TRP A 29 -5.65 6.13 1.31
C TRP A 29 -5.09 7.47 0.82
N GLU A 30 -5.37 8.56 1.53
CA GLU A 30 -4.84 9.88 1.15
C GLU A 30 -3.32 9.96 1.35
N GLU A 31 -2.81 9.32 2.40
CA GLU A 31 -1.37 9.16 2.62
C GLU A 31 -0.71 8.35 1.49
N ALA A 32 -1.32 7.24 1.09
CA ALA A 32 -0.82 6.41 -0.03
C ALA A 32 -0.73 7.22 -1.32
N LYS A 33 -1.75 7.99 -1.68
CA LYS A 33 -1.76 8.86 -2.87
C LYS A 33 -0.72 9.97 -2.78
N ALA A 34 -0.63 10.64 -1.63
CA ALA A 34 0.36 11.70 -1.41
C ALA A 34 1.79 11.17 -1.54
N LYS A 35 2.07 9.99 -0.96
CA LYS A 35 3.36 9.31 -1.05
C LYS A 35 3.67 8.89 -2.50
N ALA A 36 2.72 8.29 -3.20
CA ALA A 36 2.86 7.89 -4.59
C ALA A 36 3.21 9.07 -5.50
N LYS A 37 2.54 10.21 -5.30
CA LYS A 37 2.83 11.44 -6.02
C LYS A 37 4.21 12.02 -5.70
N ALA A 38 4.59 12.06 -4.42
CA ALA A 38 5.87 12.59 -3.98
C ALA A 38 7.05 11.74 -4.45
N GLU A 39 6.90 10.41 -4.46
CA GLU A 39 7.94 9.47 -4.86
C GLU A 39 7.87 9.10 -6.35
N ASN A 40 6.86 9.55 -7.07
CA ASN A 40 6.56 9.18 -8.47
C ASN A 40 6.53 7.64 -8.65
N LYS A 41 5.84 6.96 -7.74
CA LYS A 41 5.68 5.50 -7.74
C LYS A 41 4.22 5.11 -7.90
N PRO A 42 3.91 4.00 -8.59
CA PRO A 42 2.57 3.43 -8.58
C PRO A 42 2.21 2.87 -7.19
N ILE A 43 0.91 2.84 -6.92
CA ILE A 43 0.36 2.22 -5.71
C ILE A 43 0.03 0.76 -6.02
N LEU A 44 0.51 -0.17 -5.19
CA LEU A 44 -0.04 -1.52 -5.14
C LEU A 44 -1.03 -1.55 -3.97
N ILE A 45 -2.34 -1.61 -4.30
CA ILE A 45 -3.39 -1.74 -3.30
C ILE A 45 -3.76 -3.19 -3.11
N ASN A 46 -3.86 -3.63 -1.84
CA ASN A 46 -4.33 -4.94 -1.43
C ASN A 46 -5.59 -4.81 -0.58
N LEU A 47 -6.73 -5.25 -1.13
CA LEU A 47 -7.95 -5.42 -0.36
C LEU A 47 -7.93 -6.83 0.22
N THR A 48 -7.92 -6.94 1.55
CA THR A 48 -7.62 -8.20 2.25
C THR A 48 -8.57 -8.46 3.42
N GLY A 49 -8.63 -9.70 3.85
CA GLY A 49 -9.26 -10.11 5.11
C GLY A 49 -8.24 -10.83 5.98
N SER A 50 -7.41 -10.05 6.68
CA SER A 50 -6.19 -10.51 7.33
C SER A 50 -6.38 -11.65 8.33
N ASP A 51 -7.54 -11.71 8.99
CA ASP A 51 -7.82 -12.64 10.09
C ASP A 51 -8.80 -13.77 9.73
N TRP A 52 -9.30 -13.82 8.49
CA TRP A 52 -10.28 -14.83 8.07
C TRP A 52 -10.12 -15.35 6.63
N CYS A 53 -9.47 -14.60 5.73
CA CYS A 53 -9.35 -14.98 4.33
C CYS A 53 -8.12 -15.87 4.12
N GLY A 54 -8.31 -17.17 3.92
CA GLY A 54 -7.21 -18.12 3.75
C GLY A 54 -6.26 -17.78 2.60
N TRP A 55 -6.79 -17.34 1.44
CA TRP A 55 -5.96 -16.93 0.31
C TRP A 55 -5.19 -15.64 0.56
N CYS A 56 -5.75 -14.70 1.35
CA CYS A 56 -5.06 -13.48 1.75
C CYS A 56 -3.88 -13.80 2.67
N ILE A 57 -4.09 -14.66 3.66
CA ILE A 57 -3.04 -15.13 4.58
C ILE A 57 -1.95 -15.85 3.82
N LYS A 58 -2.33 -16.70 2.84
CA LYS A 58 -1.39 -17.41 1.99
C LYS A 58 -0.56 -16.45 1.14
N LEU A 59 -1.20 -15.48 0.47
CA LEU A 59 -0.53 -14.46 -0.32
C LEU A 59 0.47 -13.64 0.51
N HIS A 60 0.05 -13.23 1.71
CA HIS A 60 0.94 -12.51 2.62
C HIS A 60 2.17 -13.34 2.97
N LYS A 61 1.96 -14.61 3.39
CA LYS A 61 3.04 -15.52 3.81
C LYS A 61 3.99 -15.87 2.67
N GLU A 62 3.46 -16.16 1.48
CA GLU A 62 4.26 -16.69 0.37
C GLU A 62 4.88 -15.61 -0.51
N VAL A 63 4.34 -14.37 -0.47
CA VAL A 63 4.78 -13.28 -1.33
C VAL A 63 5.11 -12.03 -0.53
N PHE A 64 4.13 -11.40 0.12
CA PHE A 64 4.28 -10.03 0.63
C PHE A 64 5.24 -9.90 1.81
N SER A 65 5.43 -10.95 2.62
CA SER A 65 6.44 -11.00 3.69
C SER A 65 7.82 -11.48 3.23
N GLN A 66 7.97 -11.86 1.96
CA GLN A 66 9.21 -12.38 1.46
C GLN A 66 10.18 -11.28 1.01
N LYS A 67 11.47 -11.48 1.27
CA LYS A 67 12.53 -10.50 1.01
C LYS A 67 12.54 -10.00 -0.43
N ALA A 68 12.40 -10.90 -1.42
CA ALA A 68 12.39 -10.52 -2.82
C ALA A 68 11.25 -9.56 -3.17
N PHE A 69 10.06 -9.73 -2.57
CA PHE A 69 8.96 -8.79 -2.76
C PHE A 69 9.19 -7.49 -2.00
N THR A 70 9.57 -7.54 -0.71
CA THR A 70 9.71 -6.34 0.13
C THR A 70 10.81 -5.40 -0.37
N GLU A 71 11.95 -5.94 -0.84
CA GLU A 71 13.03 -5.14 -1.43
C GLU A 71 12.59 -4.48 -2.74
N TYR A 72 11.93 -5.23 -3.63
CA TYR A 72 11.40 -4.66 -4.86
C TYR A 72 10.35 -3.58 -4.58
N ALA A 73 9.40 -3.85 -3.69
CA ALA A 73 8.32 -2.93 -3.36
C ALA A 73 8.86 -1.63 -2.75
N ALA A 74 9.80 -1.71 -1.82
CA ALA A 74 10.40 -0.52 -1.20
C ALA A 74 11.04 0.43 -2.23
N ALA A 75 11.65 -0.12 -3.28
CA ALA A 75 12.27 0.67 -4.33
C ALA A 75 11.27 1.22 -5.36
N ASN A 76 10.19 0.49 -5.66
CA ASN A 76 9.39 0.71 -6.87
C ASN A 76 7.91 1.01 -6.64
N LEU A 77 7.36 0.76 -5.45
CA LEU A 77 5.93 0.84 -5.18
C LEU A 77 5.62 1.62 -3.90
N VAL A 78 4.42 2.14 -3.81
CA VAL A 78 3.77 2.48 -2.55
C VAL A 78 2.78 1.36 -2.23
N LEU A 79 2.93 0.73 -1.07
CA LEU A 79 2.07 -0.35 -0.64
C LEU A 79 0.91 0.19 0.19
N MET A 80 -0.34 -0.08 -0.23
CA MET A 80 -1.57 0.31 0.46
C MET A 80 -2.36 -0.94 0.84
N GLU A 81 -2.69 -1.08 2.14
CA GLU A 81 -3.53 -2.16 2.63
C GLU A 81 -4.90 -1.64 3.07
N ALA A 82 -5.96 -2.18 2.48
CA ALA A 82 -7.33 -2.00 2.92
C ALA A 82 -7.81 -3.32 3.54
N ASP A 83 -7.69 -3.45 4.86
CA ASP A 83 -8.09 -4.66 5.58
C ASP A 83 -9.56 -4.62 6.00
N TYR A 84 -10.21 -5.77 5.89
CA TYR A 84 -11.61 -6.00 6.28
C TYR A 84 -11.68 -7.12 7.34
N PRO A 85 -11.13 -6.88 8.53
CA PRO A 85 -11.05 -7.90 9.57
C PRO A 85 -12.45 -8.24 10.14
N ARG A 86 -12.58 -9.45 10.69
CA ARG A 86 -13.79 -9.92 11.39
C ARG A 86 -13.63 -9.96 12.90
N LYS A 87 -12.39 -10.08 13.38
CA LYS A 87 -12.06 -10.22 14.81
C LYS A 87 -11.56 -8.92 15.42
N THR A 88 -11.02 -8.02 14.60
CA THR A 88 -10.48 -6.73 15.04
C THR A 88 -11.40 -5.61 14.60
N GLU A 89 -11.68 -4.68 15.49
CA GLU A 89 -12.49 -3.51 15.15
C GLU A 89 -11.62 -2.40 14.58
N LEU A 90 -12.03 -1.87 13.42
CA LEU A 90 -11.42 -0.71 12.79
C LEU A 90 -12.03 0.59 13.34
N SER A 91 -11.27 1.68 13.29
CA SER A 91 -11.81 3.01 13.58
C SER A 91 -12.94 3.37 12.61
N PRO A 92 -13.86 4.27 13.00
CA PRO A 92 -14.92 4.74 12.11
C PRO A 92 -14.40 5.30 10.78
N GLU A 93 -13.28 6.00 10.83
CA GLU A 93 -12.61 6.59 9.66
C GLU A 93 -12.12 5.52 8.69
N LEU A 94 -11.43 4.49 9.20
CA LEU A 94 -10.96 3.37 8.39
C LEU A 94 -12.12 2.54 7.84
N LYS A 95 -13.18 2.31 8.62
CA LYS A 95 -14.40 1.64 8.13
C LYS A 95 -15.00 2.39 6.95
N LYS A 96 -15.14 3.71 7.05
CA LYS A 96 -15.69 4.56 5.99
C LYS A 96 -14.79 4.55 4.75
N GLN A 97 -13.48 4.72 4.92
CA GLN A 97 -12.51 4.66 3.84
C GLN A 97 -12.57 3.32 3.13
N ASN A 98 -12.47 2.22 3.90
CA ASN A 98 -12.43 0.88 3.32
C ASN A 98 -13.75 0.51 2.62
N ALA A 99 -14.89 1.01 3.09
CA ALA A 99 -16.17 0.85 2.39
C ALA A 99 -16.15 1.52 1.00
N ALA A 100 -15.54 2.70 0.88
CA ALA A 100 -15.37 3.38 -0.40
C ALA A 100 -14.41 2.60 -1.32
N LEU A 101 -13.23 2.20 -0.81
CA LEU A 101 -12.26 1.42 -1.57
C LEU A 101 -12.83 0.09 -2.05
N LYS A 102 -13.65 -0.56 -1.22
CA LYS A 102 -14.35 -1.78 -1.60
C LYS A 102 -15.29 -1.55 -2.78
N LYS A 103 -16.05 -0.46 -2.76
CA LYS A 103 -16.97 -0.11 -3.86
C LYS A 103 -16.23 0.15 -5.16
N ASP A 104 -15.07 0.80 -5.10
CA ASP A 104 -14.34 1.27 -6.28
C ASP A 104 -13.43 0.18 -6.89
N TYR A 105 -12.90 -0.72 -6.05
CA TYR A 105 -11.85 -1.64 -6.46
C TYR A 105 -12.15 -3.12 -6.29
N LEU A 106 -13.01 -3.52 -5.34
CA LEU A 106 -13.32 -4.95 -5.16
C LEU A 106 -14.16 -5.44 -6.35
N ASN A 107 -13.72 -6.55 -6.96
CA ASN A 107 -14.43 -7.16 -8.08
C ASN A 107 -15.00 -8.53 -7.66
N GLU A 108 -14.19 -9.56 -7.66
CA GLU A 108 -14.65 -10.95 -7.46
C GLU A 108 -14.53 -11.45 -6.02
N GLY A 109 -13.70 -10.81 -5.20
CA GLY A 109 -13.48 -11.23 -3.81
C GLY A 109 -12.11 -10.87 -3.25
N TYR A 110 -11.68 -11.64 -2.25
CA TYR A 110 -10.41 -11.39 -1.57
C TYR A 110 -9.42 -12.55 -1.78
N PRO A 111 -8.12 -12.25 -1.95
CA PRO A 111 -7.52 -10.91 -2.02
C PRO A 111 -7.79 -10.24 -3.38
N THR A 112 -8.09 -8.94 -3.39
CA THR A 112 -8.05 -8.11 -4.60
C THR A 112 -6.79 -7.26 -4.57
N VAL A 113 -5.90 -7.45 -5.54
CA VAL A 113 -4.65 -6.70 -5.67
C VAL A 113 -4.62 -6.00 -7.02
N LEU A 114 -4.36 -4.68 -7.01
CA LEU A 114 -4.34 -3.84 -8.20
C LEU A 114 -3.13 -2.91 -8.19
N LEU A 115 -2.68 -2.52 -9.37
CA LEU A 115 -1.76 -1.39 -9.56
C LEU A 115 -2.56 -0.16 -9.95
N LEU A 116 -2.31 0.95 -9.26
CA LEU A 116 -2.98 2.23 -9.46
C LEU A 116 -1.94 3.33 -9.65
N ASP A 117 -2.33 4.41 -10.35
CA ASP A 117 -1.54 5.65 -10.32
C ASP A 117 -1.77 6.44 -9.02
N ALA A 118 -1.10 7.58 -8.88
CA ALA A 118 -1.19 8.43 -7.71
C ALA A 118 -2.58 9.07 -7.52
N GLU A 119 -3.40 9.10 -8.53
CA GLU A 119 -4.79 9.58 -8.53
C GLU A 119 -5.80 8.47 -8.20
N GLY A 120 -5.34 7.20 -8.17
CA GLY A 120 -6.18 6.03 -7.90
C GLY A 120 -6.78 5.38 -9.14
N LYS A 121 -6.34 5.76 -10.34
CA LYS A 121 -6.78 5.13 -11.58
C LYS A 121 -6.10 3.77 -11.77
N LYS A 122 -6.86 2.76 -12.18
CA LYS A 122 -6.35 1.41 -12.44
C LYS A 122 -5.34 1.41 -13.58
N LEU A 123 -4.14 0.92 -13.29
CA LEU A 123 -3.06 0.68 -14.26
C LEU A 123 -3.03 -0.78 -14.72
N SER A 124 -3.64 -1.69 -13.98
CA SER A 124 -3.64 -3.11 -14.29
C SER A 124 -5.02 -3.74 -14.14
N GLU A 125 -5.18 -4.92 -14.71
CA GLU A 125 -6.20 -5.89 -14.29
C GLU A 125 -5.89 -6.39 -12.88
N GLU A 126 -6.85 -7.06 -12.26
CA GLU A 126 -6.68 -7.66 -10.93
C GLU A 126 -5.60 -8.75 -10.96
N ILE A 127 -4.70 -8.70 -9.98
CA ILE A 127 -3.59 -9.65 -9.86
C ILE A 127 -4.00 -10.84 -8.99
N GLY A 128 -4.64 -10.57 -7.84
CA GLY A 128 -5.04 -11.58 -6.86
C GLY A 128 -3.87 -12.42 -6.33
N TYR A 129 -4.17 -13.66 -5.91
CA TYR A 129 -3.14 -14.64 -5.57
C TYR A 129 -2.61 -15.31 -6.85
N ARG A 130 -1.29 -15.50 -6.91
CA ARG A 130 -0.61 -16.21 -8.00
C ARG A 130 0.42 -17.18 -7.44
N GLU A 131 0.51 -18.35 -8.04
CA GLU A 131 1.55 -19.32 -7.74
C GLU A 131 2.91 -18.88 -8.28
N GLY A 132 4.00 -19.47 -7.74
CA GLY A 132 5.36 -19.22 -8.19
C GLY A 132 6.20 -18.35 -7.24
N GLY A 133 5.62 -17.94 -6.11
CA GLY A 133 6.35 -17.20 -5.07
C GLY A 133 6.65 -15.74 -5.40
N PRO A 134 7.51 -15.09 -4.60
CA PRO A 134 7.70 -13.64 -4.65
C PRO A 134 8.38 -13.17 -5.93
N GLU A 135 9.33 -13.91 -6.48
CA GLU A 135 10.03 -13.55 -7.71
C GLU A 135 9.10 -13.56 -8.93
N ALA A 136 8.26 -14.59 -9.04
CA ALA A 136 7.26 -14.67 -10.12
C ALA A 136 6.22 -13.57 -9.99
N TYR A 137 5.84 -13.22 -8.76
CA TYR A 137 4.90 -12.15 -8.48
C TYR A 137 5.49 -10.77 -8.86
N VAL A 138 6.73 -10.50 -8.47
CA VAL A 138 7.47 -9.29 -8.84
C VAL A 138 7.61 -9.16 -10.35
N LYS A 139 8.00 -10.25 -11.03
CA LYS A 139 8.11 -10.27 -12.51
C LYS A 139 6.78 -9.90 -13.15
N HIS A 140 5.68 -10.45 -12.66
CA HIS A 140 4.36 -10.12 -13.18
C HIS A 140 3.99 -8.64 -12.99
N ILE A 141 4.28 -8.05 -11.82
CA ILE A 141 4.10 -6.61 -11.57
C ILE A 141 4.91 -5.79 -12.60
N GLN A 142 6.16 -6.14 -12.82
CA GLN A 142 7.02 -5.45 -13.80
C GLN A 142 6.45 -5.51 -15.22
N GLU A 143 5.92 -6.66 -15.63
CA GLU A 143 5.29 -6.85 -16.94
C GLU A 143 4.03 -5.98 -17.09
N LEU A 144 3.21 -5.86 -16.04
CA LEU A 144 2.03 -5.00 -16.03
C LEU A 144 2.40 -3.52 -16.13
N LEU A 145 3.39 -3.06 -15.36
CA LEU A 145 3.86 -1.68 -15.40
C LEU A 145 4.50 -1.33 -16.75
N ALA A 146 5.25 -2.26 -17.36
CA ALA A 146 5.82 -2.05 -18.69
C ALA A 146 4.77 -1.91 -19.78
N LYS A 147 3.61 -2.56 -19.66
CA LYS A 147 2.48 -2.41 -20.60
C LYS A 147 1.81 -1.03 -20.49
N THR A 148 1.75 -0.47 -19.27
CA THR A 148 1.15 0.86 -19.05
C THR A 148 2.03 1.98 -19.58
N ALA A 149 3.34 1.85 -19.50
CA ALA A 149 4.28 2.85 -20.02
C ALA A 149 4.28 2.98 -21.57
N LYS A 150 3.67 2.02 -22.28
CA LYS A 150 3.59 1.99 -23.76
C LYS A 150 2.27 2.52 -24.32
N LYS A 151 1.34 2.93 -23.47
CA LYS A 151 0.05 3.53 -23.83
C LYS A 151 0.11 5.05 -23.68
#